data_983e2f23adf110438ada2f7b7f19500d
#
_entry.id   983e2f23adf110438ada2f7b7f19500d
#
_cell.length_a   1.000
_cell.length_b   1.000
_cell.length_c   1.000
_cell.angle_alpha   90.00
_cell.angle_beta   90.00
_cell.angle_gamma   90.00
#
_symmetry.space_group_name_H-M   'P 1'
#
loop_
_entity.id
_entity.type
_entity.pdbx_description
1 polymer ?
#
loop_
_entity_poly.entity_id
_entity_poly.type
_entity_poly.pdbx_seq_one_letter_code
_entity_poly.pdbx_strand_id
1 'polypeptide(L)'
;MHSVTLPRIGTFDAWRDAARALLSAGPPPEGILWSHGPQEGDLFGGDTPLPAVKGQITVPKAFLPLAKLAVWHRDPQRFARLYAMLHALQTDKHLLEDRADPRVERLNAMAKEVSRDKHKMTAFVRFRELGDPRANRRAFAAWFEPTHFILEPTAPFFARRFGDMDWSIYTPDLTAHFDGDLTFAEGAPKPPFPEDATEDLWRTYFRSIFNPARVKPKAMQAEMPKKYWKNMPEARLIPELLAQADARAAEMAANAPTLAPARAAPILDRPRAGQA
;
A
#
# COMPACT_ATOMS: atom_id res chain seq x y z
N MET A 1 -2.32 -28.25 -20.39
CA MET A 1 -1.99 -26.90 -19.88
C MET A 1 -3.27 -26.26 -19.40
N HIS A 2 -3.33 -25.78 -18.18
CA HIS A 2 -4.52 -25.11 -17.64
C HIS A 2 -4.33 -23.59 -17.76
N SER A 3 -5.34 -22.89 -18.27
CA SER A 3 -5.39 -21.42 -18.27
C SER A 3 -6.35 -20.94 -17.21
N VAL A 4 -5.91 -19.99 -16.39
CA VAL A 4 -6.69 -19.41 -15.28
C VAL A 4 -6.56 -17.90 -15.33
N THR A 5 -7.69 -17.23 -15.59
CA THR A 5 -7.77 -15.76 -15.55
C THR A 5 -8.34 -15.33 -14.20
N LEU A 6 -7.58 -14.51 -13.49
CA LEU A 6 -7.99 -13.99 -12.19
C LEU A 6 -8.61 -12.60 -12.35
N PRO A 7 -9.70 -12.30 -11.65
CA PRO A 7 -10.32 -10.98 -11.70
C PRO A 7 -9.42 -9.92 -11.06
N ARG A 8 -9.59 -8.65 -11.47
CA ARG A 8 -8.89 -7.51 -10.86
C ARG A 8 -9.40 -7.16 -9.46
N ILE A 9 -10.64 -7.54 -9.15
CA ILE A 9 -11.31 -7.35 -7.86
C ILE A 9 -11.55 -8.74 -7.25
N GLY A 10 -11.25 -8.92 -5.96
CA GLY A 10 -11.30 -10.22 -5.30
C GLY A 10 -10.14 -11.15 -5.71
N THR A 11 -9.04 -10.58 -6.21
CA THR A 11 -7.92 -11.32 -6.79
C THR A 11 -7.34 -12.37 -5.83
N PHE A 12 -7.17 -12.06 -4.54
CA PHE A 12 -6.59 -13.01 -3.59
C PHE A 12 -7.50 -14.23 -3.40
N ASP A 13 -8.78 -14.01 -3.19
CA ASP A 13 -9.75 -15.12 -2.95
C ASP A 13 -9.90 -15.98 -4.21
N ALA A 14 -10.01 -15.36 -5.39
CA ALA A 14 -10.04 -16.07 -6.66
C ALA A 14 -8.77 -16.90 -6.89
N TRP A 15 -7.58 -16.34 -6.63
CA TRP A 15 -6.33 -17.08 -6.71
C TRP A 15 -6.29 -18.25 -5.73
N ARG A 16 -6.67 -18.02 -4.47
CA ARG A 16 -6.67 -19.05 -3.43
C ARG A 16 -7.58 -20.24 -3.82
N ASP A 17 -8.77 -19.94 -4.31
CA ASP A 17 -9.76 -20.96 -4.65
C ASP A 17 -9.32 -21.74 -5.92
N ALA A 18 -8.80 -21.05 -6.94
CA ALA A 18 -8.22 -21.68 -8.11
C ALA A 18 -6.98 -22.55 -7.76
N ALA A 19 -6.06 -22.01 -6.97
CA ALA A 19 -4.87 -22.73 -6.53
C ALA A 19 -5.23 -23.99 -5.71
N ARG A 20 -6.26 -23.90 -4.87
CA ARG A 20 -6.77 -25.05 -4.11
C ARG A 20 -7.37 -26.10 -5.03
N ALA A 21 -8.17 -25.70 -6.01
CA ALA A 21 -8.79 -26.63 -6.96
C ALA A 21 -7.73 -27.34 -7.81
N LEU A 22 -6.78 -26.60 -8.34
CA LEU A 22 -5.66 -27.12 -9.14
C LEU A 22 -4.79 -28.07 -8.32
N LEU A 23 -4.41 -27.71 -7.10
CA LEU A 23 -3.58 -28.54 -6.25
C LEU A 23 -4.23 -29.89 -5.94
N SER A 24 -5.56 -29.94 -5.77
CA SER A 24 -6.30 -31.17 -5.53
C SER A 24 -6.38 -32.08 -6.76
N ALA A 25 -6.19 -31.55 -7.98
CA ALA A 25 -6.11 -32.31 -9.22
C ALA A 25 -4.68 -32.72 -9.61
N GLY A 26 -3.67 -32.12 -8.97
CA GLY A 26 -2.27 -32.49 -9.08
C GLY A 26 -1.48 -31.96 -10.28
N PRO A 27 -1.94 -30.96 -11.09
CA PRO A 27 -1.10 -30.46 -12.17
C PRO A 27 0.17 -29.79 -11.63
N PRO A 28 1.33 -30.02 -12.25
CA PRO A 28 2.56 -29.35 -11.85
C PRO A 28 2.50 -27.85 -12.18
N PRO A 29 3.27 -27.01 -11.45
CA PRO A 29 3.24 -25.56 -11.63
C PRO A 29 3.47 -25.09 -13.07
N GLU A 30 4.31 -25.77 -13.82
CA GLU A 30 4.65 -25.46 -15.23
C GLU A 30 3.48 -25.72 -16.18
N GLY A 31 2.49 -26.52 -15.76
CA GLY A 31 1.29 -26.83 -16.53
C GLY A 31 0.18 -25.77 -16.44
N ILE A 32 0.41 -24.68 -15.72
CA ILE A 32 -0.62 -23.67 -15.44
C ILE A 32 -0.19 -22.31 -15.96
N LEU A 33 -1.02 -21.70 -16.79
CA LEU A 33 -0.89 -20.31 -17.24
C LEU A 33 -1.82 -19.41 -16.40
N TRP A 34 -1.25 -18.45 -15.71
CA TRP A 34 -1.98 -17.47 -14.92
C TRP A 34 -2.06 -16.13 -15.62
N SER A 35 -3.25 -15.53 -15.66
CA SER A 35 -3.48 -14.17 -16.17
C SER A 35 -4.24 -13.33 -15.15
N HIS A 36 -4.23 -12.00 -15.30
CA HIS A 36 -4.85 -11.04 -14.38
C HIS A 36 -5.65 -9.98 -15.13
N GLY A 37 -6.93 -9.98 -14.92
CA GLY A 37 -7.88 -9.14 -15.64
C GLY A 37 -8.17 -9.66 -17.06
N PRO A 38 -9.14 -9.05 -17.75
CA PRO A 38 -9.46 -9.41 -19.12
C PRO A 38 -8.24 -9.20 -20.01
N GLN A 39 -7.92 -10.19 -20.84
CA GLN A 39 -6.90 -10.07 -21.88
C GLN A 39 -7.57 -9.63 -23.17
N GLU A 40 -7.18 -8.45 -23.67
CA GLU A 40 -7.57 -8.02 -25.01
C GLU A 40 -6.89 -8.97 -26.04
N GLY A 41 -7.69 -9.70 -26.79
CA GLY A 41 -7.21 -10.52 -27.90
C GLY A 41 -7.15 -12.04 -27.68
N ASP A 42 -7.59 -12.55 -26.56
CA ASP A 42 -7.67 -14.01 -26.36
C ASP A 42 -8.94 -14.59 -27.01
N LEU A 43 -8.97 -14.54 -28.34
CA LEU A 43 -10.06 -15.12 -29.16
C LEU A 43 -10.14 -16.66 -29.07
N PHE A 44 -9.10 -17.32 -28.50
CA PHE A 44 -8.99 -18.78 -28.45
C PHE A 44 -8.70 -19.33 -27.04
N GLY A 45 -8.50 -18.49 -26.05
CA GLY A 45 -8.16 -18.87 -24.67
C GLY A 45 -9.35 -18.75 -23.72
N GLY A 46 -10.31 -19.65 -23.83
CA GLY A 46 -11.27 -19.84 -22.74
C GLY A 46 -10.58 -20.39 -21.50
N ASP A 47 -10.95 -19.89 -20.30
CA ASP A 47 -10.48 -20.47 -19.03
C ASP A 47 -10.79 -21.97 -19.02
N THR A 48 -9.77 -22.76 -18.63
CA THR A 48 -9.99 -24.18 -18.40
C THR A 48 -10.87 -24.35 -17.15
N PRO A 49 -11.98 -25.10 -17.21
CA PRO A 49 -12.80 -25.33 -16.04
C PRO A 49 -11.96 -25.84 -14.87
N LEU A 50 -12.09 -25.18 -13.72
CA LEU A 50 -11.36 -25.59 -12.53
C LEU A 50 -11.88 -26.97 -12.06
N PRO A 51 -10.98 -27.87 -11.67
CA PRO A 51 -11.38 -29.18 -11.15
C PRO A 51 -12.12 -29.04 -9.82
N ALA A 52 -12.98 -30.01 -9.52
CA ALA A 52 -13.63 -30.06 -8.22
C ALA A 52 -12.60 -30.28 -7.11
N VAL A 53 -12.71 -29.51 -6.03
CA VAL A 53 -11.82 -29.64 -4.87
C VAL A 53 -12.03 -30.99 -4.21
N LYS A 54 -10.98 -31.79 -4.11
CA LYS A 54 -10.95 -33.07 -3.42
C LYS A 54 -10.04 -33.03 -2.20
N GLY A 55 -10.55 -33.44 -1.06
CA GLY A 55 -9.73 -33.53 0.16
C GLY A 55 -9.44 -32.20 0.85
N GLN A 56 -8.69 -32.29 1.95
CA GLN A 56 -8.25 -31.15 2.75
C GLN A 56 -6.79 -30.84 2.43
N ILE A 57 -6.53 -29.61 2.02
CA ILE A 57 -5.19 -29.12 1.77
C ILE A 57 -4.70 -28.42 3.03
N THR A 58 -3.56 -28.87 3.55
CA THR A 58 -2.91 -28.28 4.72
C THR A 58 -1.63 -27.58 4.32
N VAL A 59 -1.47 -26.33 4.79
CA VAL A 59 -0.27 -25.52 4.58
C VAL A 59 0.25 -24.99 5.91
N PRO A 60 1.56 -24.68 6.02
CA PRO A 60 2.11 -24.00 7.18
C PRO A 60 1.40 -22.67 7.45
N LYS A 61 1.21 -22.32 8.73
CA LYS A 61 0.52 -21.07 9.13
C LYS A 61 1.14 -19.81 8.52
N ALA A 62 2.46 -19.83 8.27
CA ALA A 62 3.19 -18.71 7.68
C ALA A 62 2.87 -18.47 6.20
N PHE A 63 2.37 -19.47 5.46
CA PHE A 63 2.13 -19.35 4.02
C PHE A 63 1.01 -18.38 3.67
N LEU A 64 -0.14 -18.47 4.33
CA LEU A 64 -1.29 -17.60 3.99
C LEU A 64 -1.01 -16.09 4.21
N PRO A 65 -0.41 -15.65 5.33
CA PRO A 65 0.00 -14.26 5.48
C PRO A 65 0.99 -13.79 4.39
N LEU A 66 1.95 -14.63 4.01
CA LEU A 66 2.88 -14.35 2.92
C LEU A 66 2.15 -14.20 1.59
N ALA A 67 1.27 -15.15 1.26
CA ALA A 67 0.49 -15.13 0.02
C ALA A 67 -0.45 -13.92 -0.06
N LYS A 68 -1.10 -13.53 1.05
CA LYS A 68 -1.96 -12.34 1.14
C LYS A 68 -1.24 -11.03 0.82
N LEU A 69 0.08 -10.99 0.97
CA LEU A 69 0.88 -9.84 0.57
C LEU A 69 1.43 -10.01 -0.85
N ALA A 70 2.13 -11.12 -1.12
CA ALA A 70 2.83 -11.32 -2.38
C ALA A 70 1.91 -11.35 -3.61
N VAL A 71 0.64 -11.74 -3.47
CA VAL A 71 -0.36 -11.77 -4.54
C VAL A 71 -0.59 -10.40 -5.19
N TRP A 72 -0.40 -9.32 -4.44
CA TRP A 72 -0.59 -7.94 -4.90
C TRP A 72 0.65 -7.35 -5.58
N HIS A 73 1.74 -8.09 -5.64
CA HIS A 73 2.96 -7.62 -6.29
C HIS A 73 2.76 -7.47 -7.80
N ARG A 74 3.44 -6.50 -8.44
CA ARG A 74 3.29 -6.24 -9.89
C ARG A 74 4.03 -7.24 -10.79
N ASP A 75 4.88 -8.11 -10.22
CA ASP A 75 5.52 -9.21 -10.97
C ASP A 75 4.45 -10.06 -11.67
N PRO A 76 4.47 -10.19 -13.03
CA PRO A 76 3.48 -10.98 -13.76
C PRO A 76 3.47 -12.46 -13.35
N GLN A 77 4.59 -12.97 -12.84
CA GLN A 77 4.72 -14.36 -12.40
C GLN A 77 4.27 -14.60 -10.94
N ARG A 78 3.76 -13.60 -10.24
CA ARG A 78 3.40 -13.69 -8.82
C ARG A 78 2.48 -14.87 -8.48
N PHE A 79 1.50 -15.13 -9.32
CA PHE A 79 0.54 -16.22 -9.11
C PHE A 79 1.18 -17.59 -9.31
N ALA A 80 1.99 -17.74 -10.36
CA ALA A 80 2.74 -18.95 -10.65
C ALA A 80 3.75 -19.25 -9.51
N ARG A 81 4.48 -18.24 -9.04
CA ARG A 81 5.43 -18.37 -7.92
C ARG A 81 4.74 -18.80 -6.63
N LEU A 82 3.58 -18.20 -6.32
CA LEU A 82 2.78 -18.57 -5.16
C LEU A 82 2.23 -20.00 -5.27
N TYR A 83 1.78 -20.40 -6.48
CA TYR A 83 1.32 -21.77 -6.70
C TYR A 83 2.48 -22.79 -6.63
N ALA A 84 3.63 -22.48 -7.20
CA ALA A 84 4.83 -23.32 -7.10
C ALA A 84 5.26 -23.53 -5.65
N MET A 85 5.22 -22.48 -4.82
CA MET A 85 5.47 -22.59 -3.38
C MET A 85 4.41 -23.46 -2.70
N LEU A 86 3.13 -23.23 -2.98
CA LEU A 86 2.03 -24.02 -2.44
C LEU A 86 2.18 -25.51 -2.77
N HIS A 87 2.57 -25.82 -4.02
CA HIS A 87 2.83 -27.17 -4.48
C HIS A 87 4.01 -27.82 -3.75
N ALA A 88 5.15 -27.12 -3.63
CA ALA A 88 6.33 -27.59 -2.91
C ALA A 88 6.05 -27.85 -1.43
N LEU A 89 5.22 -27.04 -0.78
CA LEU A 89 4.80 -27.21 0.60
C LEU A 89 3.95 -28.47 0.85
N GLN A 90 3.47 -29.16 -0.19
CA GLN A 90 2.83 -30.45 0.01
C GLN A 90 3.85 -31.56 0.33
N THR A 91 5.07 -31.45 -0.18
CA THR A 91 6.15 -32.39 0.05
C THR A 91 7.01 -31.97 1.24
N ASP A 92 7.37 -30.68 1.33
CA ASP A 92 8.19 -30.14 2.42
C ASP A 92 7.47 -29.02 3.17
N LYS A 93 6.91 -29.33 4.33
CA LYS A 93 6.19 -28.39 5.19
C LYS A 93 7.09 -27.33 5.84
N HIS A 94 8.40 -27.58 5.92
CA HIS A 94 9.37 -26.70 6.55
C HIS A 94 10.07 -25.77 5.53
N LEU A 95 9.80 -25.90 4.24
CA LEU A 95 10.44 -25.12 3.17
C LEU A 95 10.47 -23.61 3.46
N LEU A 96 9.41 -23.05 4.06
CA LEU A 96 9.35 -21.61 4.39
C LEU A 96 10.35 -21.16 5.46
N GLU A 97 10.94 -22.10 6.20
CA GLU A 97 11.97 -21.84 7.23
C GLU A 97 13.35 -21.69 6.60
N ASP A 98 13.56 -22.27 5.41
CA ASP A 98 14.79 -22.13 4.64
C ASP A 98 14.84 -20.77 3.92
N ARG A 99 15.51 -19.81 4.55
CA ARG A 99 15.70 -18.46 4.00
C ARG A 99 16.70 -18.40 2.84
N ALA A 100 17.48 -19.46 2.61
CA ALA A 100 18.41 -19.55 1.50
C ALA A 100 17.75 -20.10 0.22
N ASP A 101 16.57 -20.71 0.31
CA ASP A 101 15.81 -21.12 -0.86
C ASP A 101 15.39 -19.90 -1.68
N PRO A 102 15.76 -19.81 -2.97
CA PRO A 102 15.50 -18.62 -3.80
C PRO A 102 14.00 -18.34 -3.99
N ARG A 103 13.14 -19.36 -3.89
CA ARG A 103 11.68 -19.20 -3.99
C ARG A 103 11.15 -18.49 -2.74
N VAL A 104 11.65 -18.88 -1.56
CA VAL A 104 11.31 -18.28 -0.27
C VAL A 104 11.82 -16.85 -0.19
N GLU A 105 13.07 -16.61 -0.57
CA GLU A 105 13.65 -15.27 -0.64
C GLU A 105 12.82 -14.36 -1.53
N ARG A 106 12.50 -14.79 -2.76
CA ARG A 106 11.74 -14.00 -3.72
C ARG A 106 10.34 -13.65 -3.21
N LEU A 107 9.59 -14.59 -2.65
CA LEU A 107 8.26 -14.33 -2.12
C LEU A 107 8.29 -13.39 -0.91
N ASN A 108 9.29 -13.53 -0.03
CA ASN A 108 9.48 -12.60 1.10
C ASN A 108 9.83 -11.19 0.62
N ALA A 109 10.67 -11.06 -0.41
CA ALA A 109 10.98 -9.76 -1.02
C ALA A 109 9.72 -9.10 -1.58
N MET A 110 8.91 -9.84 -2.36
CA MET A 110 7.65 -9.38 -2.92
C MET A 110 6.67 -8.92 -1.82
N ALA A 111 6.50 -9.70 -0.77
CA ALA A 111 5.64 -9.36 0.35
C ALA A 111 6.11 -8.09 1.07
N LYS A 112 7.42 -7.94 1.26
CA LYS A 112 8.03 -6.74 1.87
C LYS A 112 7.82 -5.49 1.01
N GLU A 113 7.98 -5.59 -0.31
CA GLU A 113 7.75 -4.49 -1.25
C GLU A 113 6.29 -4.04 -1.23
N VAL A 114 5.34 -4.98 -1.29
CA VAL A 114 3.91 -4.71 -1.18
C VAL A 114 3.56 -4.08 0.17
N SER A 115 4.09 -4.60 1.27
CA SER A 115 3.86 -4.05 2.60
C SER A 115 4.33 -2.60 2.72
N ARG A 116 5.50 -2.29 2.16
CA ARG A 116 6.02 -0.92 2.11
C ARG A 116 5.14 0.02 1.27
N ASP A 117 4.68 -0.46 0.11
CA ASP A 117 3.83 0.34 -0.77
C ASP A 117 2.46 0.62 -0.12
N LYS A 118 1.87 -0.36 0.57
CA LYS A 118 0.66 -0.17 1.39
C LYS A 118 0.88 0.90 2.46
N HIS A 119 2.00 0.83 3.18
CA HIS A 119 2.34 1.84 4.18
C HIS A 119 2.49 3.24 3.56
N LYS A 120 3.16 3.34 2.39
CA LYS A 120 3.28 4.61 1.67
C LYS A 120 1.90 5.14 1.22
N MET A 121 1.01 4.27 0.79
CA MET A 121 -0.36 4.67 0.43
C MET A 121 -1.10 5.27 1.63
N THR A 122 -1.08 4.62 2.78
CA THR A 122 -1.75 5.14 4.00
C THR A 122 -1.14 6.44 4.50
N ALA A 123 0.14 6.69 4.24
CA ALA A 123 0.83 7.91 4.65
C ALA A 123 0.65 9.09 3.66
N PHE A 124 0.53 8.80 2.36
CA PHE A 124 0.64 9.82 1.32
C PHE A 124 -0.62 10.06 0.48
N VAL A 125 -1.70 9.30 0.67
CA VAL A 125 -3.01 9.66 0.10
C VAL A 125 -3.44 11.00 0.68
N ARG A 126 -3.83 11.94 -0.19
CA ARG A 126 -4.35 13.25 0.15
C ARG A 126 -5.75 13.39 -0.42
N PHE A 127 -6.72 13.42 0.47
CA PHE A 127 -8.11 13.65 0.13
C PHE A 127 -8.34 15.15 -0.13
N ARG A 128 -9.06 15.44 -1.20
CA ARG A 128 -9.55 16.77 -1.55
C ARG A 128 -11.05 16.76 -1.42
N GLU A 129 -11.60 17.79 -0.80
CA GLU A 129 -13.04 17.93 -0.66
C GLU A 129 -13.69 18.21 -2.00
N LEU A 130 -14.81 17.56 -2.25
CA LEU A 130 -15.67 17.75 -3.41
C LEU A 130 -17.07 18.19 -2.98
N GLY A 131 -17.67 19.13 -3.71
CA GLY A 131 -19.05 19.54 -3.48
C GLY A 131 -19.23 20.55 -2.35
N ASP A 132 -20.41 20.52 -1.69
CA ASP A 132 -20.77 21.49 -0.66
C ASP A 132 -20.15 21.12 0.71
N PRO A 133 -19.30 21.98 1.28
CA PRO A 133 -18.74 21.76 2.63
C PRO A 133 -19.76 21.68 3.76
N ARG A 134 -21.01 22.13 3.50
CA ARG A 134 -22.12 22.14 4.47
C ARG A 134 -23.01 20.89 4.37
N ALA A 135 -22.71 19.98 3.44
CA ALA A 135 -23.44 18.73 3.32
C ALA A 135 -23.34 17.93 4.62
N ASN A 136 -24.43 17.25 4.99
CA ASN A 136 -24.46 16.40 6.17
C ASN A 136 -23.39 15.30 6.13
N ARG A 137 -23.08 14.80 4.93
CA ARG A 137 -22.00 13.87 4.66
C ARG A 137 -21.13 14.46 3.56
N ARG A 138 -19.89 14.80 3.93
CA ARG A 138 -18.95 15.47 3.02
C ARG A 138 -18.32 14.44 2.08
N ALA A 139 -18.10 14.84 0.83
CA ALA A 139 -17.49 13.99 -0.18
C ALA A 139 -16.05 14.40 -0.49
N PHE A 140 -15.19 13.39 -0.66
CA PHE A 140 -13.77 13.59 -0.90
C PHE A 140 -13.26 12.69 -2.03
N ALA A 141 -12.19 13.13 -2.69
CA ALA A 141 -11.50 12.31 -3.67
C ALA A 141 -9.99 12.39 -3.47
N ALA A 142 -9.32 11.33 -3.82
CA ALA A 142 -7.86 11.25 -3.81
C ALA A 142 -7.35 10.53 -5.06
N TRP A 143 -6.16 10.92 -5.52
CA TRP A 143 -5.41 10.22 -6.53
C TRP A 143 -4.12 9.67 -5.93
N PHE A 144 -3.83 8.40 -6.20
CA PHE A 144 -2.59 7.75 -5.79
C PHE A 144 -2.06 6.83 -6.89
N GLU A 145 -0.75 6.79 -7.06
CA GLU A 145 -0.09 5.93 -8.03
C GLU A 145 0.79 4.90 -7.29
N PRO A 146 0.22 3.74 -6.92
CA PRO A 146 0.98 2.70 -6.25
C PRO A 146 1.97 2.02 -7.20
N THR A 147 3.00 1.39 -6.63
CA THR A 147 3.92 0.54 -7.39
C THR A 147 3.29 -0.82 -7.67
N HIS A 148 2.49 -1.32 -6.77
CA HIS A 148 1.86 -2.64 -6.80
C HIS A 148 0.32 -2.52 -6.78
N PHE A 149 -0.40 -3.62 -6.94
CA PHE A 149 -1.86 -3.65 -6.97
C PHE A 149 -2.48 -3.56 -5.56
N ILE A 150 -2.17 -2.51 -4.82
CA ILE A 150 -2.43 -2.45 -3.37
C ILE A 150 -3.71 -1.73 -2.95
N LEU A 151 -4.48 -1.17 -3.88
CA LEU A 151 -5.69 -0.41 -3.51
C LEU A 151 -6.69 -1.31 -2.77
N GLU A 152 -7.02 -2.46 -3.34
CA GLU A 152 -7.99 -3.39 -2.75
C GLU A 152 -7.60 -3.81 -1.31
N PRO A 153 -6.38 -4.31 -1.03
CA PRO A 153 -6.01 -4.70 0.32
C PRO A 153 -5.76 -3.52 1.28
N THR A 154 -5.77 -2.27 0.80
CA THR A 154 -5.54 -1.07 1.64
C THR A 154 -6.82 -0.28 1.89
N ALA A 155 -7.79 -0.29 0.98
CA ALA A 155 -9.03 0.46 1.09
C ALA A 155 -9.82 0.22 2.39
N PRO A 156 -9.86 -0.99 2.98
CA PRO A 156 -10.50 -1.21 4.28
C PRO A 156 -9.89 -0.41 5.44
N PHE A 157 -8.63 -0.01 5.34
CA PHE A 157 -8.03 0.91 6.32
C PHE A 157 -8.69 2.29 6.23
N PHE A 158 -8.87 2.82 5.03
CA PHE A 158 -9.51 4.12 4.81
C PHE A 158 -10.99 4.09 5.21
N ALA A 159 -11.73 3.02 4.91
CA ALA A 159 -13.12 2.85 5.31
C ALA A 159 -13.29 2.92 6.84
N ARG A 160 -12.41 2.27 7.60
CA ARG A 160 -12.43 2.36 9.06
C ARG A 160 -11.99 3.71 9.61
N ARG A 161 -11.03 4.37 8.94
CA ARG A 161 -10.43 5.62 9.42
C ARG A 161 -11.29 6.84 9.11
N PHE A 162 -12.03 6.78 8.02
CA PHE A 162 -12.83 7.86 7.44
C PHE A 162 -14.24 7.38 7.15
N GLY A 163 -14.86 6.70 8.13
CA GLY A 163 -16.20 6.13 7.98
C GLY A 163 -17.33 7.17 8.04
N ASP A 164 -17.04 8.39 8.45
CA ASP A 164 -17.96 9.51 8.63
C ASP A 164 -18.12 10.39 7.38
N MET A 165 -17.35 10.11 6.32
CA MET A 165 -17.41 10.86 5.06
C MET A 165 -17.49 9.92 3.86
N ASP A 166 -17.98 10.43 2.72
CA ASP A 166 -17.91 9.74 1.44
C ASP A 166 -16.56 10.00 0.80
N TRP A 167 -15.97 8.97 0.20
CA TRP A 167 -14.71 9.17 -0.46
C TRP A 167 -14.49 8.23 -1.65
N SER A 168 -13.65 8.69 -2.56
CA SER A 168 -13.16 7.91 -3.69
C SER A 168 -11.64 7.99 -3.75
N ILE A 169 -10.98 6.85 -3.92
CA ILE A 169 -9.54 6.78 -4.18
C ILE A 169 -9.34 6.21 -5.59
N TYR A 170 -8.81 7.04 -6.46
CA TYR A 170 -8.50 6.69 -7.84
C TYR A 170 -7.05 6.26 -7.96
N THR A 171 -6.83 5.15 -8.65
CA THR A 171 -5.50 4.69 -9.09
C THR A 171 -5.54 4.27 -10.56
N PRO A 172 -4.38 4.12 -11.24
CA PRO A 172 -4.37 3.63 -12.61
C PRO A 172 -4.99 2.24 -12.80
N ASP A 173 -4.93 1.39 -11.77
CA ASP A 173 -5.33 -0.02 -11.85
C ASP A 173 -6.76 -0.26 -11.37
N LEU A 174 -7.18 0.43 -10.32
CA LEU A 174 -8.50 0.30 -9.67
C LEU A 174 -8.95 1.64 -9.08
N THR A 175 -10.26 1.77 -8.87
CA THR A 175 -10.89 2.83 -8.08
C THR A 175 -11.63 2.21 -6.90
N ALA A 176 -11.51 2.78 -5.71
CA ALA A 176 -12.29 2.43 -4.53
C ALA A 176 -13.24 3.56 -4.18
N HIS A 177 -14.50 3.25 -3.90
CA HIS A 177 -15.54 4.18 -3.46
C HIS A 177 -16.09 3.72 -2.10
N PHE A 178 -16.39 4.67 -1.26
CA PHE A 178 -16.99 4.43 0.05
C PHE A 178 -18.04 5.50 0.32
N ASP A 179 -19.27 5.06 0.55
CA ASP A 179 -20.44 5.86 0.91
C ASP A 179 -21.23 5.25 2.09
N GLY A 180 -20.53 4.45 2.89
CA GLY A 180 -21.02 3.54 3.92
C GLY A 180 -20.63 2.12 3.60
N ASP A 181 -20.67 1.73 2.32
CA ASP A 181 -20.19 0.46 1.80
C ASP A 181 -18.95 0.67 0.91
N LEU A 182 -17.99 -0.24 1.03
CA LEU A 182 -16.77 -0.20 0.22
C LEU A 182 -16.98 -0.96 -1.09
N THR A 183 -16.90 -0.25 -2.21
CA THR A 183 -17.03 -0.81 -3.56
C THR A 183 -15.79 -0.52 -4.40
N PHE A 184 -15.59 -1.31 -5.46
CA PHE A 184 -14.47 -1.17 -6.37
C PHE A 184 -14.93 -1.10 -7.81
N ALA A 185 -14.21 -0.33 -8.61
CA ALA A 185 -14.39 -0.21 -10.05
C ALA A 185 -13.03 -0.29 -10.77
N GLU A 186 -13.06 -0.37 -12.09
CA GLU A 186 -11.84 -0.31 -12.89
C GLU A 186 -11.05 0.98 -12.67
N GLY A 187 -9.76 0.93 -12.97
CA GLY A 187 -8.87 2.06 -12.86
C GLY A 187 -9.27 3.20 -13.81
N ALA A 188 -8.98 4.41 -13.39
CA ALA A 188 -9.30 5.61 -14.15
C ALA A 188 -8.05 6.48 -14.33
N PRO A 189 -8.00 7.32 -15.37
CA PRO A 189 -7.01 8.37 -15.44
C PRO A 189 -7.19 9.35 -14.26
N LYS A 190 -6.13 10.08 -13.93
CA LYS A 190 -6.18 11.07 -12.85
C LYS A 190 -7.32 12.09 -13.12
N PRO A 191 -8.33 12.17 -12.24
CA PRO A 191 -9.39 13.15 -12.40
C PRO A 191 -8.85 14.59 -12.30
N PRO A 192 -9.49 15.56 -12.99
CA PRO A 192 -9.24 16.96 -12.75
C PRO A 192 -9.79 17.33 -11.38
N PHE A 193 -8.94 17.43 -10.37
CA PHE A 193 -9.36 17.91 -9.05
C PHE A 193 -9.44 19.43 -9.04
N PRO A 194 -10.47 20.01 -8.41
CA PRO A 194 -10.51 21.44 -8.15
C PRO A 194 -9.33 21.85 -7.25
N GLU A 195 -8.89 23.10 -7.36
CA GLU A 195 -7.97 23.66 -6.38
C GLU A 195 -8.65 23.64 -5.00
N ASP A 196 -8.02 23.00 -4.04
CA ASP A 196 -8.57 22.87 -2.69
C ASP A 196 -8.09 24.04 -1.84
N ALA A 197 -9.03 24.82 -1.30
CA ALA A 197 -8.72 25.90 -0.37
C ALA A 197 -7.93 25.44 0.87
N THR A 198 -8.01 24.14 1.20
CA THR A 198 -7.25 23.55 2.31
C THR A 198 -5.79 23.29 1.96
N GLU A 199 -5.40 23.30 0.69
CA GLU A 199 -3.99 23.13 0.28
C GLU A 199 -3.08 24.22 0.86
N ASP A 200 -3.54 25.47 0.90
CA ASP A 200 -2.77 26.57 1.49
C ASP A 200 -2.66 26.46 3.01
N LEU A 201 -3.71 25.95 3.66
CA LEU A 201 -3.65 25.64 5.09
C LEU A 201 -2.65 24.51 5.36
N TRP A 202 -2.64 23.46 4.53
CA TRP A 202 -1.65 22.37 4.60
C TRP A 202 -0.22 22.88 4.37
N ARG A 203 0.01 23.75 3.40
CA ARG A 203 1.32 24.36 3.14
C ARG A 203 1.77 25.19 4.34
N THR A 204 0.88 25.98 4.93
CA THR A 204 1.16 26.80 6.11
C THR A 204 1.48 25.93 7.32
N TYR A 205 0.68 24.90 7.57
CA TYR A 205 0.92 23.93 8.64
C TYR A 205 2.25 23.21 8.45
N PHE A 206 2.54 22.68 7.26
CA PHE A 206 3.78 21.98 6.97
C PHE A 206 5.00 22.89 7.18
N ARG A 207 4.91 24.14 6.75
CA ARG A 207 5.98 25.13 6.98
C ARG A 207 6.20 25.42 8.47
N SER A 208 5.13 25.41 9.27
CA SER A 208 5.21 25.69 10.72
C SER A 208 5.79 24.54 11.53
N ILE A 209 5.56 23.29 11.13
CA ILE A 209 6.09 22.09 11.82
C ILE A 209 7.47 21.65 11.31
N PHE A 210 7.95 22.24 10.21
CA PHE A 210 9.23 21.90 9.63
C PHE A 210 10.36 22.32 10.55
N ASN A 211 11.16 21.35 11.01
CA ASN A 211 12.33 21.59 11.83
C ASN A 211 13.61 21.39 11.00
N PRO A 212 14.29 22.48 10.57
CA PRO A 212 15.48 22.40 9.73
C PRO A 212 16.63 21.64 10.40
N ALA A 213 16.78 21.72 11.72
CA ALA A 213 17.85 21.04 12.45
C ALA A 213 17.71 19.50 12.45
N ARG A 214 16.53 18.97 12.11
CA ARG A 214 16.25 17.53 12.04
C ARG A 214 16.24 16.96 10.63
N VAL A 215 16.49 17.78 9.62
CA VAL A 215 16.43 17.37 8.23
C VAL A 215 17.61 16.47 7.88
N LYS A 216 17.29 15.26 7.45
CA LYS A 216 18.24 14.32 6.85
C LYS A 216 17.76 14.02 5.42
N PRO A 217 18.23 14.75 4.38
CA PRO A 217 17.66 14.65 3.03
C PRO A 217 17.64 13.23 2.46
N LYS A 218 18.69 12.44 2.69
CA LYS A 218 18.74 11.03 2.23
C LYS A 218 17.68 10.16 2.92
N ALA A 219 17.53 10.29 4.25
CA ALA A 219 16.52 9.54 5.00
C ALA A 219 15.10 9.99 4.62
N MET A 220 14.88 11.29 4.44
CA MET A 220 13.61 11.84 3.99
C MET A 220 13.20 11.28 2.61
N GLN A 221 14.13 11.23 1.65
CA GLN A 221 13.83 10.66 0.32
C GLN A 221 13.59 9.16 0.35
N ALA A 222 14.23 8.42 1.25
CA ALA A 222 13.97 6.98 1.45
C ALA A 222 12.57 6.74 2.01
N GLU A 223 12.13 7.57 2.99
CA GLU A 223 10.81 7.45 3.60
C GLU A 223 9.71 8.07 2.75
N MET A 224 9.99 9.15 2.03
CA MET A 224 9.07 9.89 1.17
C MET A 224 9.65 10.02 -0.25
N PRO A 225 9.56 8.96 -1.08
CA PRO A 225 10.11 8.97 -2.44
C PRO A 225 9.52 10.07 -3.32
N LYS A 226 10.37 10.68 -4.14
CA LYS A 226 10.00 11.83 -5.02
C LYS A 226 8.81 11.53 -5.95
N LYS A 227 8.57 10.27 -6.31
CA LYS A 227 7.44 9.89 -7.16
C LYS A 227 6.07 10.29 -6.59
N TYR A 228 5.94 10.40 -5.25
CA TYR A 228 4.70 10.81 -4.59
C TYR A 228 4.55 12.34 -4.50
N TRP A 229 5.65 13.10 -4.60
CA TRP A 229 5.66 14.55 -4.41
C TRP A 229 4.71 15.29 -5.37
N LYS A 230 4.58 14.80 -6.61
CA LYS A 230 3.68 15.40 -7.62
C LYS A 230 2.20 15.43 -7.21
N ASN A 231 1.81 14.58 -6.26
CA ASN A 231 0.45 14.46 -5.77
C ASN A 231 0.25 15.00 -4.35
N MET A 232 1.30 15.62 -3.77
CA MET A 232 1.30 16.18 -2.42
C MET A 232 1.48 17.70 -2.49
N PRO A 233 0.47 18.51 -2.07
CA PRO A 233 0.54 19.98 -2.15
C PRO A 233 1.74 20.56 -1.39
N GLU A 234 2.02 20.00 -0.22
CA GLU A 234 3.12 20.40 0.65
C GLU A 234 4.51 20.09 0.09
N ALA A 235 4.63 19.13 -0.82
CA ALA A 235 5.92 18.73 -1.38
C ALA A 235 6.59 19.84 -2.22
N ARG A 236 5.82 20.79 -2.74
CA ARG A 236 6.34 21.96 -3.47
C ARG A 236 7.22 22.86 -2.59
N LEU A 237 7.02 22.83 -1.27
CA LEU A 237 7.81 23.59 -0.30
C LEU A 237 9.15 22.94 0.04
N ILE A 238 9.31 21.64 -0.20
CA ILE A 238 10.47 20.87 0.25
C ILE A 238 11.80 21.45 -0.31
N PRO A 239 11.93 21.76 -1.62
CA PRO A 239 13.18 22.32 -2.14
C PRO A 239 13.58 23.64 -1.48
N GLU A 240 12.62 24.54 -1.27
CA GLU A 240 12.84 25.83 -0.61
C GLU A 240 13.27 25.64 0.85
N LEU A 241 12.54 24.78 1.58
CA LEU A 241 12.83 24.50 2.98
C LEU A 241 14.18 23.80 3.18
N LEU A 242 14.59 22.95 2.25
CA LEU A 242 15.93 22.34 2.27
C LEU A 242 17.03 23.35 1.98
N ALA A 243 16.84 24.24 1.00
CA ALA A 243 17.82 25.27 0.67
C ALA A 243 18.05 26.26 1.84
N GLN A 244 17.01 26.49 2.65
CA GLN A 244 17.07 27.39 3.81
C GLN A 244 17.41 26.67 5.13
N ALA A 245 17.56 25.32 5.10
CA ALA A 245 17.68 24.53 6.33
C ALA A 245 18.89 24.93 7.19
N ASP A 246 20.05 25.15 6.58
CA ASP A 246 21.27 25.50 7.30
C ASP A 246 21.19 26.91 7.93
N ALA A 247 20.66 27.87 7.19
CA ALA A 247 20.48 29.24 7.70
C ALA A 247 19.47 29.27 8.87
N ARG A 248 18.35 28.54 8.73
CA ARG A 248 17.35 28.44 9.78
C ARG A 248 17.84 27.66 11.01
N ALA A 249 18.67 26.63 10.82
CA ALA A 249 19.28 25.92 11.93
C ALA A 249 20.22 26.81 12.73
N ALA A 250 21.03 27.67 12.04
CA ALA A 250 21.90 28.66 12.68
C ALA A 250 21.09 29.72 13.44
N GLU A 251 19.99 30.22 12.86
CA GLU A 251 19.07 31.16 13.53
C GLU A 251 18.43 30.57 14.77
N MET A 252 17.96 29.32 14.68
CA MET A 252 17.38 28.60 15.84
C MET A 252 18.40 28.37 16.96
N ALA A 253 19.67 28.14 16.61
CA ALA A 253 20.75 27.98 17.58
C ALA A 253 21.13 29.32 18.28
N ALA A 254 20.95 30.42 17.57
CA ALA A 254 21.23 31.77 18.09
C ALA A 254 20.08 32.32 18.94
N ASN A 255 18.85 31.83 18.77
CA ASN A 255 17.71 32.25 19.54
C ASN A 255 17.74 31.66 20.95
N ALA A 256 17.32 32.45 21.95
CA ALA A 256 17.22 31.98 23.34
C ALA A 256 16.21 30.78 23.43
N PRO A 257 16.47 29.81 24.31
CA PRO A 257 15.55 28.71 24.51
C PRO A 257 14.16 29.22 24.89
N THR A 258 13.14 28.75 24.16
CA THR A 258 11.75 29.02 24.54
C THR A 258 11.45 28.36 25.88
N LEU A 259 10.97 29.13 26.85
CA LEU A 259 10.55 28.59 28.15
C LEU A 259 9.49 27.50 27.93
N ALA A 260 9.73 26.34 28.55
CA ALA A 260 8.75 25.26 28.50
C ALA A 260 7.42 25.72 29.11
N PRO A 261 6.27 25.39 28.50
CA PRO A 261 4.98 25.71 29.12
C PRO A 261 4.89 25.11 30.53
N ALA A 262 4.24 25.80 31.47
CA ALA A 262 4.15 25.41 32.89
C ALA A 262 3.67 23.93 33.08
N ARG A 263 2.83 23.43 32.19
CA ARG A 263 2.37 22.03 32.17
C ARG A 263 3.48 21.01 31.86
N ALA A 264 4.62 21.42 31.38
CA ALA A 264 5.76 20.54 31.07
C ALA A 264 6.75 20.43 32.24
N ALA A 265 6.66 21.30 33.24
CA ALA A 265 7.54 21.31 34.42
C ALA A 265 7.60 19.92 35.14
N PRO A 266 6.49 19.20 35.37
CA PRO A 266 6.53 17.88 36.01
C PRO A 266 7.23 16.79 35.18
N ILE A 267 7.38 17.01 33.88
CA ILE A 267 8.06 16.07 32.94
C ILE A 267 9.56 16.35 32.93
N LEU A 268 9.93 17.62 33.02
CA LEU A 268 11.34 18.07 33.01
C LEU A 268 12.07 17.78 34.31
N ASP A 269 11.34 17.76 35.42
CA ASP A 269 11.89 17.49 36.77
C ASP A 269 12.02 15.97 37.06
N ARG A 270 11.62 15.10 36.17
CA ARG A 270 11.84 13.65 36.36
C ARG A 270 13.32 13.33 36.15
N PRO A 271 14.00 12.76 37.18
CA PRO A 271 15.39 12.30 37.00
C PRO A 271 15.44 11.26 35.87
N ARG A 272 16.39 11.41 34.95
CA ARG A 272 16.61 10.43 33.88
C ARG A 272 17.01 9.12 34.52
N ALA A 273 16.08 8.16 34.57
CA ALA A 273 16.37 6.80 35.00
C ALA A 273 17.34 6.20 33.96
N GLY A 274 18.60 5.99 34.37
CA GLY A 274 19.58 5.27 33.58
C GLY A 274 20.92 5.98 33.35
N GLN A 275 21.53 6.55 34.39
CA GLN A 275 22.98 6.75 34.47
C GLN A 275 23.42 6.38 35.90
N ALA A 276 23.61 5.08 36.10
CA ALA A 276 24.46 4.50 37.14
C ALA A 276 25.11 3.24 36.54
#